data_c3fb121b41bec499292b208d3f31366c
#
_entry.id   c3fb121b41bec499292b208d3f31366c
#
_cell.length_a   1.000
_cell.length_b   1.000
_cell.length_c   1.000
_cell.angle_alpha   90.00
_cell.angle_beta   90.00
_cell.angle_gamma   90.00
#
_symmetry.space_group_name_H-M   'P 1'
#
loop_
_entity.id
_entity.type
_entity.pdbx_description
1 polymer ?
#
loop_
_entity_poly.entity_id
_entity_poly.type
_entity_poly.pdbx_seq_one_letter_code
_entity_poly.pdbx_strand_id
1 'polypeptide(L)'
;IVMVKPALAYLDVLYRVKAEFGYPTAAYAVSGEYSMVQAAAKRGWVDERAVTMESLLSMRRAGADIIVTYAAANAARWLREG
;
A
#
# COMPACT_ATOMS: atom_id res chain seq x y z
N ILE A 1 17.05 -6.72 -1.09
CA ILE A 1 15.66 -6.26 -0.97
C ILE A 1 14.74 -7.18 -1.73
N VAL A 2 13.67 -7.60 -1.10
CA VAL A 2 12.64 -8.43 -1.72
C VAL A 2 11.41 -7.55 -1.95
N MET A 3 10.75 -7.70 -3.09
CA MET A 3 9.55 -6.93 -3.40
C MET A 3 8.37 -7.86 -3.64
N VAL A 4 7.22 -7.53 -3.04
CA VAL A 4 5.96 -8.24 -3.25
C VAL A 4 5.01 -7.35 -4.03
N LYS A 5 4.47 -7.87 -5.12
CA LYS A 5 3.52 -7.14 -5.96
C LYS A 5 2.57 -8.10 -6.67
N PRO A 6 1.29 -7.77 -6.81
CA PRO A 6 0.60 -6.60 -6.23
C PRO A 6 0.48 -6.78 -4.72
N ALA A 7 0.60 -5.66 -4.00
CA ALA A 7 0.75 -5.74 -2.55
C ALA A 7 -0.53 -6.17 -1.83
N LEU A 8 -1.66 -5.52 -2.12
CA LEU A 8 -2.89 -5.76 -1.36
C LEU A 8 -3.39 -7.19 -1.46
N ALA A 9 -3.25 -7.81 -2.64
CA ALA A 9 -3.72 -9.18 -2.83
C ALA A 9 -2.81 -10.21 -2.16
N TYR A 10 -1.60 -9.81 -1.77
CA TYR A 10 -0.57 -10.72 -1.26
C TYR A 10 0.04 -10.24 0.05
N LEU A 11 -0.77 -9.62 0.92
CA LEU A 11 -0.29 -9.18 2.23
C LEU A 11 0.18 -10.37 3.08
N ASP A 12 -0.45 -11.52 2.91
CA ASP A 12 -0.04 -12.73 3.60
C ASP A 12 1.35 -13.20 3.15
N VAL A 13 1.62 -13.11 1.84
CA VAL A 13 2.95 -13.44 1.30
C VAL A 13 3.99 -12.46 1.83
N LEU A 14 3.66 -11.17 1.83
CA LEU A 14 4.52 -10.13 2.36
C LEU A 14 4.90 -10.41 3.82
N TYR A 15 3.90 -10.73 4.63
CA TYR A 15 4.11 -11.04 6.04
C TYR A 15 5.02 -12.24 6.22
N ARG A 16 4.78 -13.31 5.45
CA ARG A 16 5.55 -14.55 5.57
C ARG A 16 6.99 -14.37 5.12
N VAL A 17 7.20 -13.64 4.02
CA VAL A 17 8.55 -13.37 3.52
C VAL A 17 9.33 -12.56 4.55
N LYS A 18 8.72 -11.52 5.11
CA LYS A 18 9.39 -10.69 6.11
C LYS A 18 9.69 -11.48 7.38
N ALA A 19 8.72 -12.26 7.85
CA ALA A 19 8.87 -13.04 9.09
C ALA A 19 9.96 -14.12 8.94
N GLU A 20 10.02 -14.77 7.78
CA GLU A 20 10.92 -15.90 7.58
C GLU A 20 12.35 -15.47 7.27
N PHE A 21 12.51 -14.46 6.42
CA PHE A 21 13.86 -14.08 5.95
C PHE A 21 14.41 -12.85 6.62
N GLY A 22 13.57 -11.93 7.10
CA GLY A 22 14.02 -10.73 7.80
C GLY A 22 14.71 -9.70 6.93
N TYR A 23 14.77 -9.90 5.62
CA TYR A 23 15.39 -8.94 4.71
C TYR A 23 14.51 -7.70 4.54
N PRO A 24 15.11 -6.54 4.17
CA PRO A 24 14.31 -5.39 3.81
C PRO A 24 13.32 -5.75 2.72
N THR A 25 12.03 -5.50 2.96
CA THR A 25 10.95 -5.96 2.09
C THR A 25 10.15 -4.78 1.60
N ALA A 26 9.95 -4.71 0.28
CA ALA A 26 9.19 -3.66 -0.36
C ALA A 26 7.84 -4.20 -0.80
N ALA A 27 6.81 -3.37 -0.67
CA ALA A 27 5.47 -3.66 -1.17
C ALA A 27 5.16 -2.69 -2.29
N TYR A 28 4.70 -3.19 -3.42
CA TYR A 28 4.35 -2.34 -4.57
C TYR A 28 2.84 -2.36 -4.78
N ALA A 29 2.22 -1.20 -4.53
CA ALA A 29 0.81 -0.98 -4.85
C ALA A 29 0.74 -0.62 -6.33
N VAL A 30 0.54 -1.64 -7.15
CA VAL A 30 0.62 -1.51 -8.61
C VAL A 30 -0.46 -0.59 -9.18
N SER A 31 -0.31 -0.20 -10.44
CA SER A 31 -1.21 0.76 -11.09
C SER A 31 -2.68 0.33 -11.05
N GLY A 32 -2.95 -0.98 -11.15
CA GLY A 32 -4.32 -1.49 -11.07
C GLY A 32 -4.97 -1.22 -9.73
N GLU A 33 -4.22 -1.38 -8.64
CA GLU A 33 -4.73 -1.08 -7.30
C GLU A 33 -5.05 0.41 -7.16
N TYR A 34 -4.15 1.26 -7.66
CA TYR A 34 -4.35 2.70 -7.64
C TYR A 34 -5.58 3.09 -8.45
N SER A 35 -5.72 2.52 -9.66
CA SER A 35 -6.83 2.82 -10.56
C SER A 35 -8.17 2.42 -9.96
N MET A 36 -8.23 1.28 -9.26
CA MET A 36 -9.47 0.84 -8.62
C MET A 36 -9.93 1.82 -7.55
N VAL A 37 -9.00 2.31 -6.73
CA VAL A 37 -9.33 3.30 -5.70
C VAL A 37 -9.79 4.60 -6.33
N GLN A 38 -9.09 5.07 -7.37
CA GLN A 38 -9.44 6.30 -8.06
C GLN A 38 -10.83 6.20 -8.69
N ALA A 39 -11.14 5.08 -9.34
CA ALA A 39 -12.43 4.87 -9.98
C ALA A 39 -13.56 4.86 -8.94
N ALA A 40 -13.37 4.15 -7.83
CA ALA A 40 -14.38 4.07 -6.78
C ALA A 40 -14.58 5.43 -6.10
N ALA A 41 -13.50 6.16 -5.85
CA ALA A 41 -13.57 7.48 -5.23
C ALA A 41 -14.31 8.49 -6.13
N LYS A 42 -14.04 8.42 -7.42
CA LYS A 42 -14.70 9.32 -8.39
C LYS A 42 -16.20 9.11 -8.42
N ARG A 43 -16.65 7.89 -8.17
CA ARG A 43 -18.09 7.57 -8.10
C ARG A 43 -18.70 7.81 -6.71
N GLY A 44 -17.89 8.23 -5.75
CA GLY A 44 -18.36 8.48 -4.40
C GLY A 44 -18.58 7.21 -3.56
N TRP A 45 -18.08 6.07 -4.03
CA TRP A 45 -18.25 4.79 -3.32
C TRP A 45 -17.33 4.67 -2.12
N VAL A 46 -16.17 5.31 -2.17
CA VAL A 46 -15.18 5.29 -1.09
C VAL A 46 -14.58 6.69 -0.91
N ASP A 47 -14.07 6.94 0.29
CA ASP A 47 -13.26 8.13 0.56
C ASP A 47 -11.82 7.82 0.16
N GLU A 48 -11.31 8.51 -0.85
CA GLU A 48 -9.99 8.25 -1.41
C GLU A 48 -8.90 8.29 -0.35
N ARG A 49 -8.87 9.31 0.50
CA ARG A 49 -7.84 9.46 1.53
C ARG A 49 -7.89 8.32 2.53
N ALA A 50 -9.08 8.02 3.02
CA ALA A 50 -9.25 6.97 4.05
C ALA A 50 -8.85 5.61 3.52
N VAL A 51 -9.29 5.24 2.31
CA VAL A 51 -8.99 3.93 1.73
C VAL A 51 -7.51 3.82 1.37
N THR A 52 -6.94 4.88 0.79
CA THR A 52 -5.53 4.88 0.43
C THR A 52 -4.64 4.72 1.66
N MET A 53 -4.91 5.52 2.70
CA MET A 53 -4.09 5.46 3.92
C MET A 53 -4.26 4.13 4.64
N GLU A 54 -5.45 3.57 4.66
CA GLU A 54 -5.66 2.25 5.27
C GLU A 54 -4.91 1.16 4.50
N SER A 55 -4.92 1.24 3.18
CA SER A 55 -4.19 0.28 2.34
C SER A 55 -2.69 0.32 2.62
N LEU A 56 -2.12 1.54 2.69
CA LEU A 56 -0.70 1.70 2.98
C LEU A 56 -0.36 1.22 4.37
N LEU A 57 -1.22 1.50 5.34
CA LEU A 57 -1.03 1.05 6.71
C LEU A 57 -1.07 -0.49 6.79
N SER A 58 -1.95 -1.12 6.00
CA SER A 58 -2.03 -2.58 5.92
C SER A 58 -0.72 -3.19 5.45
N MET A 59 -0.09 -2.57 4.45
CA MET A 59 1.20 -3.02 3.94
C MET A 59 2.27 -2.89 5.03
N ARG A 60 2.26 -1.78 5.77
CA ARG A 60 3.21 -1.58 6.86
C ARG A 60 3.00 -2.58 7.97
N ARG A 61 1.75 -2.84 8.36
CA ARG A 61 1.45 -3.84 9.38
C ARG A 61 1.88 -5.24 8.97
N ALA A 62 1.81 -5.55 7.68
CA ALA A 62 2.25 -6.85 7.16
C ALA A 62 3.77 -6.98 7.14
N GLY A 63 4.51 -5.88 7.29
CA GLY A 63 5.96 -5.92 7.43
C GLY A 63 6.75 -5.18 6.36
N ALA A 64 6.10 -4.39 5.51
CA ALA A 64 6.82 -3.64 4.48
C ALA A 64 7.69 -2.56 5.11
N ASP A 65 8.96 -2.55 4.71
CA ASP A 65 9.89 -1.49 5.08
C ASP A 65 9.82 -0.33 4.10
N ILE A 66 9.52 -0.65 2.84
CA ILE A 66 9.43 0.31 1.75
C ILE A 66 8.10 0.07 1.04
N ILE A 67 7.38 1.15 0.74
CA ILE A 67 6.13 1.05 -0.02
C ILE A 67 6.26 1.90 -1.27
N VAL A 68 6.09 1.26 -2.43
CA VAL A 68 6.08 1.92 -3.73
C VAL A 68 4.62 2.08 -4.14
N THR A 69 4.18 3.31 -4.33
CA THR A 69 2.78 3.58 -4.65
C THR A 69 2.65 4.82 -5.52
N TYR A 70 1.67 4.80 -6.40
CA TYR A 70 1.32 5.98 -7.21
C TYR A 70 0.74 7.10 -6.35
N ALA A 71 0.30 6.79 -5.14
CA ALA A 71 -0.26 7.76 -4.21
C ALA A 71 0.78 8.37 -3.27
N ALA A 72 2.08 8.17 -3.53
CA ALA A 72 3.13 8.58 -2.59
C ALA A 72 3.08 10.07 -2.25
N ALA A 73 2.91 10.93 -3.25
CA ALA A 73 2.87 12.38 -3.02
C ALA A 73 1.65 12.78 -2.18
N ASN A 74 0.49 12.22 -2.50
CA ASN A 74 -0.72 12.49 -1.72
C ASN A 74 -0.60 11.96 -0.30
N ALA A 75 -0.07 10.75 -0.14
CA ALA A 75 0.11 10.15 1.18
C ALA A 75 1.05 10.99 2.05
N ALA A 76 2.15 11.47 1.47
CA ALA A 76 3.09 12.32 2.19
C ALA A 76 2.42 13.61 2.64
N ARG A 77 1.61 14.21 1.78
CA ARG A 77 0.87 15.44 2.14
C ARG A 77 -0.13 15.16 3.26
N TRP A 78 -0.89 14.08 3.16
CA TRP A 78 -1.88 13.72 4.17
C TRP A 78 -1.24 13.45 5.53
N LEU A 79 -0.07 12.82 5.54
CA LEU A 79 0.65 12.57 6.79
C LEU A 79 1.08 13.88 7.45
N ARG A 80 1.47 14.88 6.65
CA ARG A 80 1.84 16.19 7.19
C ARG A 80 0.63 16.95 7.73
N GLU A 81 -0.53 16.74 7.15
CA GLU A 81 -1.76 17.41 7.60
C GLU A 81 -2.30 16.82 8.90
N GLY A 82 -1.84 15.64 9.23
CA GLY A 82 -2.23 14.98 10.44
C GLY A 82 -3.23 13.93 10.25
#